data_436f9291c80256592cb1d783993d2164
#
_entry.id   436f9291c80256592cb1d783993d2164
#
_cell.length_a   1.000
_cell.length_b   1.000
_cell.length_c   1.000
_cell.angle_alpha   90.00
_cell.angle_beta   90.00
_cell.angle_gamma   90.00
#
_symmetry.space_group_name_H-M   'P 1'
#
loop_
_entity.id
_entity.type
_entity.pdbx_description
1 polymer ?
#
loop_
_entity_poly.entity_id
_entity_poly.type
_entity_poly.pdbx_seq_one_letter_code
_entity_poly.pdbx_strand_id
1 'polypeptide(L)'
;MGLRNVLRIGHPALRTCAAEIPDDWFGSQRLQQLIDDLFDTKLACSGAGLAAPQIDEPWRIFVVGMGHNPRYPDADPLPDRALINPVIKSIGDELSAGWEGCLSVPGLRGEVERWQRIHLKWQDREGAFHTEDLQDFHAPVSYTHLTLPTKRIV
;
A
#
# COMPACT_ATOMS: atom_id res chain seq x y z
N MET A 1 -17.53 -8.70 3.85
CA MET A 1 -17.23 -7.57 4.73
C MET A 1 -16.65 -8.09 6.02
N GLY A 2 -15.43 -7.80 6.27
CA GLY A 2 -14.86 -8.32 7.48
C GLY A 2 -13.49 -7.77 7.82
N LEU A 3 -13.31 -7.54 9.11
CA LEU A 3 -11.99 -7.27 9.64
C LEU A 3 -11.11 -8.51 9.49
N ARG A 4 -9.94 -8.31 8.93
CA ARG A 4 -8.95 -9.38 8.73
C ARG A 4 -7.81 -9.20 9.72
N ASN A 5 -7.17 -10.31 10.07
CA ASN A 5 -5.98 -10.26 10.89
C ASN A 5 -4.79 -9.75 10.08
N VAL A 6 -4.08 -8.76 10.62
CA VAL A 6 -2.86 -8.26 10.02
C VAL A 6 -1.70 -9.15 10.45
N LEU A 7 -1.04 -9.77 9.48
CA LEU A 7 0.12 -10.62 9.72
C LEU A 7 1.30 -9.81 10.28
N ARG A 8 2.06 -10.43 11.16
CA ARG A 8 3.23 -9.80 11.79
C ARG A 8 4.51 -10.23 11.10
N ILE A 9 5.53 -9.42 11.26
CA ILE A 9 6.88 -9.69 10.78
C ILE A 9 7.32 -11.11 11.16
N GLY A 10 7.93 -11.80 10.22
CA GLY A 10 8.31 -13.20 10.35
C GLY A 10 7.37 -14.19 9.67
N HIS A 11 6.13 -13.81 9.38
CA HIS A 11 5.19 -14.67 8.65
C HIS A 11 5.66 -14.86 7.20
N PRO A 12 5.67 -16.11 6.68
CA PRO A 12 6.17 -16.40 5.33
C PRO A 12 5.46 -15.62 4.20
N ALA A 13 4.17 -15.36 4.35
CA ALA A 13 3.39 -14.61 3.36
C ALA A 13 3.96 -13.21 3.10
N LEU A 14 4.60 -12.59 4.11
CA LEU A 14 5.23 -11.27 3.98
C LEU A 14 6.53 -11.29 3.18
N ARG A 15 7.05 -12.45 2.84
CA ARG A 15 8.27 -12.65 2.05
C ARG A 15 7.98 -13.16 0.64
N THR A 16 6.74 -13.56 0.39
CA THR A 16 6.32 -14.10 -0.91
C THR A 16 5.93 -12.95 -1.84
N CYS A 17 6.44 -12.97 -3.07
CA CYS A 17 6.08 -11.97 -4.05
C CYS A 17 4.61 -12.10 -4.44
N ALA A 18 3.87 -11.02 -4.36
CA ALA A 18 2.46 -11.01 -4.71
C ALA A 18 2.24 -11.16 -6.23
N ALA A 19 1.20 -11.88 -6.59
CA ALA A 19 0.80 -12.07 -7.97
C ALA A 19 -0.06 -10.91 -8.47
N GLU A 20 -0.01 -10.66 -9.77
CA GLU A 20 -0.90 -9.69 -10.40
C GLU A 20 -2.36 -10.17 -10.35
N ILE A 21 -3.28 -9.23 -10.21
CA ILE A 21 -4.70 -9.49 -10.36
C ILE A 21 -4.99 -9.74 -11.83
N PRO A 22 -5.61 -10.88 -12.19
CA PRO A 22 -6.02 -11.16 -13.55
C PRO A 22 -7.09 -10.20 -14.07
N ASP A 23 -7.10 -9.95 -15.38
CA ASP A 23 -8.05 -9.01 -15.99
C ASP A 23 -9.52 -9.39 -15.78
N ASP A 24 -9.82 -10.68 -15.70
CA ASP A 24 -11.18 -11.19 -15.47
C ASP A 24 -11.70 -11.01 -14.04
N TRP A 25 -10.85 -10.55 -13.13
CA TRP A 25 -11.29 -10.22 -11.76
C TRP A 25 -11.91 -8.83 -11.66
N PHE A 26 -11.59 -7.92 -12.57
CA PHE A 26 -12.17 -6.58 -12.54
C PHE A 26 -13.68 -6.66 -12.75
N GLY A 27 -14.43 -5.96 -11.89
CA GLY A 27 -15.89 -6.05 -11.84
C GLY A 27 -16.44 -7.25 -11.09
N SER A 28 -15.60 -8.19 -10.64
CA SER A 28 -16.07 -9.34 -9.86
C SER A 28 -16.37 -8.97 -8.41
N GLN A 29 -17.32 -9.66 -7.80
CA GLN A 29 -17.63 -9.51 -6.38
C GLN A 29 -16.42 -9.85 -5.50
N ARG A 30 -15.62 -10.85 -5.92
CA ARG A 30 -14.42 -11.27 -5.20
C ARG A 30 -13.41 -10.13 -5.03
N LEU A 31 -13.12 -9.41 -6.12
CA LEU A 31 -12.19 -8.28 -6.07
C LEU A 31 -12.75 -7.14 -5.22
N GLN A 32 -14.01 -6.80 -5.39
CA GLN A 32 -14.64 -5.74 -4.62
C GLN A 32 -14.62 -6.05 -3.12
N GLN A 33 -14.94 -7.29 -2.74
CA GLN A 33 -14.90 -7.72 -1.35
C GLN A 33 -13.50 -7.64 -0.76
N LEU A 34 -12.49 -8.06 -1.50
CA LEU A 34 -11.09 -7.97 -1.04
C LEU A 34 -10.67 -6.52 -0.79
N ILE A 35 -11.04 -5.62 -1.67
CA ILE A 35 -10.75 -4.19 -1.51
C ILE A 35 -11.47 -3.63 -0.28
N ASP A 36 -12.73 -3.96 -0.09
CA ASP A 36 -13.50 -3.51 1.07
C ASP A 36 -12.92 -4.05 2.38
N ASP A 37 -12.54 -5.33 2.43
CA ASP A 37 -11.86 -5.93 3.59
C ASP A 37 -10.54 -5.20 3.92
N LEU A 38 -9.78 -4.80 2.89
CA LEU A 38 -8.56 -4.03 3.08
C LEU A 38 -8.83 -2.66 3.69
N PHE A 39 -9.81 -1.93 3.20
CA PHE A 39 -10.18 -0.62 3.75
C PHE A 39 -10.69 -0.73 5.18
N ASP A 40 -11.58 -1.68 5.46
CA ASP A 40 -12.14 -1.90 6.80
C ASP A 40 -11.03 -2.23 7.80
N THR A 41 -10.12 -3.12 7.42
CA THR A 41 -9.00 -3.52 8.28
C THR A 41 -8.02 -2.37 8.49
N LYS A 42 -7.67 -1.64 7.43
CA LYS A 42 -6.82 -0.45 7.51
C LYS A 42 -7.38 0.57 8.49
N LEU A 43 -8.67 0.86 8.37
CA LEU A 43 -9.35 1.84 9.22
C LEU A 43 -9.37 1.38 10.69
N ALA A 44 -9.71 0.13 10.94
CA ALA A 44 -9.74 -0.44 12.29
C ALA A 44 -8.37 -0.41 12.97
N CYS A 45 -7.29 -0.51 12.20
CA CYS A 45 -5.91 -0.45 12.70
C CYS A 45 -5.31 0.96 12.69
N SER A 46 -6.08 1.98 12.33
CA SER A 46 -5.59 3.37 12.19
C SER A 46 -4.37 3.49 11.27
N GLY A 47 -4.33 2.69 10.22
CA GLY A 47 -3.25 2.68 9.24
C GLY A 47 -3.47 3.67 8.10
N ALA A 48 -2.38 4.19 7.55
CA ALA A 48 -2.39 5.02 6.34
C ALA A 48 -2.54 4.17 5.07
N GLY A 49 -2.15 2.92 5.13
CA GLY A 49 -2.25 1.97 4.03
C GLY A 49 -2.18 0.52 4.51
N LEU A 50 -2.60 -0.39 3.65
CA LEU A 50 -2.56 -1.83 3.90
C LEU A 50 -2.48 -2.58 2.58
N ALA A 51 -1.55 -3.52 2.49
CA ALA A 51 -1.38 -4.38 1.33
C ALA A 51 -2.04 -5.74 1.54
N ALA A 52 -2.55 -6.34 0.47
CA ALA A 52 -3.23 -7.64 0.53
C ALA A 52 -2.37 -8.75 1.17
N PRO A 53 -1.05 -8.85 0.92
CA PRO A 53 -0.23 -9.84 1.62
C PRO A 53 -0.22 -9.69 3.15
N GLN A 54 -0.47 -8.50 3.68
CA GLN A 54 -0.54 -8.28 5.13
C GLN A 54 -1.78 -8.91 5.77
N ILE A 55 -2.78 -9.28 4.99
CA ILE A 55 -3.97 -10.02 5.43
C ILE A 55 -4.03 -11.43 4.85
N ASP A 56 -2.87 -11.98 4.48
CA ASP A 56 -2.71 -13.33 3.91
C ASP A 56 -3.40 -13.53 2.55
N GLU A 57 -3.46 -12.48 1.75
CA GLU A 57 -3.96 -12.54 0.38
C GLU A 57 -2.79 -12.27 -0.59
N PRO A 58 -2.39 -13.26 -1.40
CA PRO A 58 -1.14 -13.17 -2.17
C PRO A 58 -1.26 -12.35 -3.46
N TRP A 59 -1.98 -11.24 -3.40
CA TRP A 59 -2.32 -10.44 -4.57
C TRP A 59 -1.69 -9.06 -4.53
N ARG A 60 -1.34 -8.54 -5.70
CA ARG A 60 -0.74 -7.22 -5.85
C ARG A 60 -1.79 -6.12 -5.80
N ILE A 61 -2.28 -5.88 -4.59
CA ILE A 61 -3.22 -4.81 -4.26
C ILE A 61 -2.76 -4.16 -2.97
N PHE A 62 -2.84 -2.83 -2.90
CA PHE A 62 -2.86 -2.17 -1.62
C PHE A 62 -3.83 -1.00 -1.62
N VAL A 63 -4.29 -0.65 -0.44
CA VAL A 63 -5.15 0.51 -0.23
C VAL A 63 -4.39 1.57 0.56
N VAL A 64 -4.61 2.81 0.19
CA VAL A 64 -4.10 3.98 0.89
C VAL A 64 -5.25 4.93 1.15
N GLY A 65 -5.09 5.76 2.15
CA GLY A 65 -6.05 6.80 2.47
C GLY A 65 -5.89 7.19 3.91
N MET A 66 -5.81 8.49 4.14
CA MET A 66 -5.58 9.03 5.46
C MET A 66 -6.20 10.41 5.56
N GLY A 67 -7.20 10.54 6.41
CA GLY A 67 -7.67 11.82 6.86
C GLY A 67 -6.73 12.36 7.94
N HIS A 68 -7.30 12.88 9.01
CA HIS A 68 -6.50 13.20 10.19
C HIS A 68 -6.08 11.90 10.87
N ASN A 69 -4.77 11.65 10.95
CA ASN A 69 -4.24 10.44 11.57
C ASN A 69 -3.26 10.80 12.69
N PRO A 70 -3.52 10.35 13.94
CA PRO A 70 -2.65 10.64 15.08
C PRO A 70 -1.21 10.14 14.92
N ARG A 71 -0.98 9.13 14.06
CA ARG A 71 0.36 8.60 13.77
C ARG A 71 1.19 9.53 12.88
N TYR A 72 0.52 10.41 12.14
CA TYR A 72 1.13 11.36 11.20
C TYR A 72 0.42 12.73 11.29
N PRO A 73 0.57 13.43 12.46
CA PRO A 73 -0.22 14.63 12.74
C PRO A 73 0.05 15.80 11.78
N ASP A 74 1.25 15.85 11.20
CA ASP A 74 1.68 16.92 10.31
C ASP A 74 1.56 16.57 8.82
N ALA A 75 1.02 15.39 8.51
CA ALA A 75 0.88 14.95 7.12
C ALA A 75 -0.39 15.49 6.49
N ASP A 76 -0.29 15.86 5.21
CA ASP A 76 -1.45 16.22 4.42
C ASP A 76 -2.41 15.04 4.26
N PRO A 77 -3.72 15.29 4.20
CA PRO A 77 -4.70 14.25 3.94
C PRO A 77 -4.41 13.53 2.62
N LEU A 78 -4.54 12.21 2.66
CA LEU A 78 -4.38 11.34 1.51
C LEU A 78 -5.73 10.75 1.13
N PRO A 79 -6.22 10.93 -0.11
CA PRO A 79 -7.51 10.36 -0.51
C PRO A 79 -7.49 8.84 -0.50
N ASP A 80 -8.64 8.23 -0.21
CA ASP A 80 -8.80 6.79 -0.26
C ASP A 80 -8.67 6.28 -1.69
N ARG A 81 -7.73 5.35 -1.89
CA ARG A 81 -7.47 4.72 -3.20
C ARG A 81 -7.18 3.24 -3.03
N ALA A 82 -7.74 2.43 -3.92
CA ALA A 82 -7.29 1.06 -4.14
C ALA A 82 -6.34 1.04 -5.34
N LEU A 83 -5.16 0.53 -5.13
CA LEU A 83 -4.10 0.48 -6.13
C LEU A 83 -3.87 -0.98 -6.51
N ILE A 84 -4.33 -1.35 -7.71
CA ILE A 84 -4.28 -2.72 -8.21
C ILE A 84 -3.19 -2.83 -9.26
N ASN A 85 -2.37 -3.87 -9.17
CA ASN A 85 -1.21 -4.09 -10.03
C ASN A 85 -0.28 -2.86 -10.13
N PRO A 86 0.05 -2.22 -9.00
CA PRO A 86 0.83 -0.99 -9.02
C PRO A 86 2.26 -1.23 -9.47
N VAL A 87 2.81 -0.23 -10.17
CA VAL A 87 4.21 -0.19 -10.59
C VAL A 87 4.80 1.16 -10.19
N ILE A 88 5.93 1.12 -9.49
CA ILE A 88 6.67 2.32 -9.06
C ILE A 88 7.95 2.45 -9.88
N LYS A 89 8.24 3.68 -10.30
CA LYS A 89 9.56 4.07 -10.84
C LYS A 89 10.05 5.33 -10.13
N SER A 90 11.34 5.38 -9.85
CA SER A 90 11.96 6.61 -9.31
C SER A 90 11.98 7.72 -10.36
N ILE A 91 11.81 8.94 -9.89
CA ILE A 91 12.05 10.16 -10.69
C ILE A 91 13.27 10.84 -10.11
N GLY A 92 14.40 10.76 -10.83
CA GLY A 92 15.67 11.24 -10.34
C GLY A 92 16.29 10.34 -9.27
N ASP A 93 17.40 10.80 -8.68
CA ASP A 93 18.20 10.01 -7.72
C ASP A 93 18.09 10.56 -6.29
N GLU A 94 17.26 11.56 -6.05
CA GLU A 94 17.12 12.18 -4.75
C GLU A 94 16.41 11.25 -3.77
N LEU A 95 17.05 11.04 -2.62
CA LEU A 95 16.53 10.27 -1.51
C LEU A 95 16.10 11.20 -0.39
N SER A 96 15.09 10.79 0.34
CA SER A 96 14.62 11.46 1.55
C SER A 96 14.54 10.45 2.68
N ALA A 97 15.14 10.77 3.81
CA ALA A 97 15.04 9.96 5.00
C ALA A 97 13.79 10.35 5.79
N GLY A 98 13.10 9.36 6.33
CA GLY A 98 11.91 9.58 7.14
C GLY A 98 11.59 8.39 8.03
N TRP A 99 10.86 8.67 9.08
CA TRP A 99 10.40 7.65 10.02
C TRP A 99 9.16 6.96 9.47
N GLU A 100 9.26 5.65 9.32
CA GLU A 100 8.17 4.80 8.84
C GLU A 100 7.78 3.76 9.86
N GLY A 101 6.49 3.46 9.91
CA GLY A 101 5.92 2.36 10.67
C GLY A 101 5.08 1.48 9.76
N CYS A 102 4.89 0.23 10.17
CA CYS A 102 4.09 -0.74 9.44
C CYS A 102 3.15 -1.45 10.40
N LEU A 103 1.92 -1.72 9.98
CA LEU A 103 0.95 -2.47 10.79
C LEU A 103 1.43 -3.89 11.09
N SER A 104 2.28 -4.47 10.24
CA SER A 104 2.90 -5.78 10.48
C SER A 104 4.08 -5.73 11.46
N VAL A 105 4.51 -4.55 11.88
CA VAL A 105 5.58 -4.34 12.86
C VAL A 105 5.06 -3.36 13.94
N PRO A 106 4.12 -3.81 14.78
CA PRO A 106 3.47 -2.92 15.74
C PRO A 106 4.45 -2.39 16.79
N GLY A 107 4.31 -1.12 17.14
CA GLY A 107 5.10 -0.47 18.18
C GLY A 107 6.52 -0.07 17.76
N LEU A 108 6.94 -0.36 16.55
CA LEU A 108 8.26 0.00 16.03
C LEU A 108 8.16 0.97 14.87
N ARG A 109 9.10 1.90 14.81
CA ARG A 109 9.33 2.78 13.68
C ARG A 109 10.82 2.78 13.35
N GLY A 110 11.12 2.86 12.07
CA GLY A 110 12.50 2.93 11.58
C GLY A 110 12.70 4.14 10.67
N GLU A 111 13.88 4.70 10.71
CA GLU A 111 14.28 5.69 9.73
C GLU A 111 14.76 4.98 8.48
N VAL A 112 14.17 5.32 7.34
CA VAL A 112 14.50 4.74 6.04
C VAL A 112 14.67 5.81 4.99
N GLU A 113 15.57 5.56 4.05
CA GLU A 113 15.73 6.41 2.88
C GLU A 113 14.85 5.89 1.74
N ARG A 114 14.11 6.80 1.13
CA ARG A 114 13.23 6.53 0.00
C ARG A 114 13.47 7.55 -1.10
N TRP A 115 13.15 7.18 -2.32
CA TRP A 115 13.11 8.15 -3.40
C TRP A 115 12.11 9.25 -3.07
N GLN A 116 12.56 10.48 -3.15
CA GLN A 116 11.75 11.65 -2.85
C GLN A 116 10.62 11.84 -3.84
N ARG A 117 10.83 11.43 -5.08
CA ARG A 117 9.85 11.51 -6.16
C ARG A 117 9.72 10.18 -6.88
N ILE A 118 8.48 9.77 -7.12
CA ILE A 118 8.17 8.54 -7.82
C ILE A 118 7.09 8.76 -8.88
N HIS A 119 7.15 7.94 -9.93
CA HIS A 119 6.07 7.77 -10.88
C HIS A 119 5.32 6.49 -10.53
N LEU A 120 4.02 6.60 -10.31
CA LEU A 120 3.15 5.49 -9.93
C LEU A 120 2.14 5.23 -11.05
N LYS A 121 2.03 3.97 -11.46
CA LYS A 121 1.01 3.48 -12.40
C LYS A 121 0.21 2.39 -11.71
N TRP A 122 -1.12 2.43 -11.82
CA TRP A 122 -2.00 1.41 -11.23
C TRP A 122 -3.31 1.27 -11.98
N GLN A 123 -4.07 0.24 -11.64
CA GLN A 123 -5.46 0.06 -12.06
C GLN A 123 -6.39 0.33 -10.87
N ASP A 124 -7.54 0.94 -11.13
CA ASP A 124 -8.58 1.13 -10.13
C ASP A 124 -9.49 -0.10 -10.02
N ARG A 125 -10.55 0.01 -9.21
CA ARG A 125 -11.52 -1.08 -8.97
C ARG A 125 -12.18 -1.59 -10.26
N GLU A 126 -12.32 -0.72 -11.24
CA GLU A 126 -12.96 -1.00 -12.53
C GLU A 126 -11.96 -1.48 -13.58
N GLY A 127 -10.68 -1.46 -13.26
CA GLY A 127 -9.61 -1.87 -14.17
C GLY A 127 -9.04 -0.74 -15.03
N ALA A 128 -9.50 0.50 -14.83
CA ALA A 128 -8.96 1.64 -15.56
C ALA A 128 -7.56 1.98 -15.09
N PHE A 129 -6.66 2.30 -16.03
CA PHE A 129 -5.29 2.69 -15.73
C PHE A 129 -5.18 4.14 -15.31
N HIS A 130 -4.37 4.38 -14.29
CA HIS A 130 -4.03 5.69 -13.79
C HIS A 130 -2.52 5.82 -13.66
N THR A 131 -2.02 7.04 -13.82
CA THR A 131 -0.62 7.39 -13.55
C THR A 131 -0.57 8.67 -12.74
N GLU A 132 0.39 8.76 -11.84
CA GLU A 132 0.58 9.93 -11.00
C GLU A 132 2.04 10.05 -10.58
N ASP A 133 2.54 11.28 -10.53
CA ASP A 133 3.83 11.57 -9.93
C ASP A 133 3.61 12.03 -8.50
N LEU A 134 4.26 11.35 -7.58
CA LEU A 134 4.18 11.62 -6.15
C LEU A 134 5.52 12.09 -5.62
N GLN A 135 5.47 12.99 -4.64
CA GLN A 135 6.67 13.51 -4.00
C GLN A 135 6.48 13.63 -2.49
N ASP A 136 7.58 13.84 -1.79
CA ASP A 136 7.62 14.06 -0.34
C ASP A 136 6.95 12.92 0.43
N PHE A 137 6.02 13.21 1.33
CA PHE A 137 5.37 12.23 2.19
C PHE A 137 4.56 11.18 1.40
N HIS A 138 3.92 11.58 0.33
CA HIS A 138 3.06 10.67 -0.45
C HIS A 138 3.86 9.59 -1.19
N ALA A 139 5.06 9.93 -1.66
CA ALA A 139 5.95 8.96 -2.29
C ALA A 139 6.44 7.89 -1.30
N PRO A 140 6.97 8.24 -0.11
CA PRO A 140 7.37 7.27 0.90
C PRO A 140 6.24 6.35 1.36
N VAL A 141 5.03 6.85 1.59
CA VAL A 141 3.88 6.02 2.00
C VAL A 141 3.56 4.96 0.96
N SER A 142 3.46 5.35 -0.30
CA SER A 142 3.21 4.42 -1.40
C SER A 142 4.34 3.41 -1.55
N TYR A 143 5.58 3.87 -1.47
CA TYR A 143 6.76 3.03 -1.58
C TYR A 143 6.85 1.98 -0.49
N THR A 144 6.59 2.35 0.77
CA THR A 144 6.63 1.44 1.91
C THR A 144 5.72 0.24 1.72
N HIS A 145 4.48 0.46 1.29
CA HIS A 145 3.51 -0.60 1.09
C HIS A 145 3.82 -1.48 -0.13
N LEU A 146 4.50 -0.93 -1.14
CA LEU A 146 4.89 -1.67 -2.34
C LEU A 146 6.21 -2.43 -2.19
N THR A 147 7.03 -2.11 -1.20
CA THR A 147 8.28 -2.85 -0.93
C THR A 147 8.10 -4.09 -0.09
N LEU A 148 6.96 -4.26 0.55
CA LEU A 148 6.53 -5.53 1.09
C LEU A 148 6.32 -6.52 -0.07
N PRO A 149 5.89 -7.77 0.15
CA PRO A 149 5.86 -8.78 -0.91
C PRO A 149 4.99 -8.46 -2.12
N THR A 150 4.40 -7.28 -2.17
CA THR A 150 3.76 -6.75 -3.38
C THR A 150 4.75 -6.39 -4.48
N LYS A 151 5.99 -6.42 -4.18
CA LYS A 151 7.15 -5.93 -4.84
C LYS A 151 7.35 -6.35 -6.29
N ARG A 152 7.52 -5.44 -7.20
CA ARG A 152 8.87 -5.08 -7.64
C ARG A 152 9.02 -3.58 -7.79
N ILE A 153 10.09 -3.12 -7.19
CA ILE A 153 10.70 -1.85 -7.49
C ILE A 153 11.66 -2.10 -8.65
N VAL A 154 11.47 -1.35 -9.64
CA VAL A 154 12.42 -1.31 -10.73
C VAL A 154 13.23 -0.04 -10.59
#